data_919823840378ddd30e5dfe59ed972c22
#
_entry.id   919823840378ddd30e5dfe59ed972c22
#
_cell.length_a   1.000
_cell.length_b   1.000
_cell.length_c   1.000
_cell.angle_alpha   90.00
_cell.angle_beta   90.00
_cell.angle_gamma   90.00
#
_symmetry.space_group_name_H-M   'P 1'
#
loop_
_entity.id
_entity.type
_entity.pdbx_description
1 polymer ?
#
loop_
_entity_poly.entity_id
_entity_poly.type
_entity_poly.pdbx_seq_one_letter_code
_entity_poly.pdbx_strand_id
1 'polypeptide(L)'
;TRVEELIPLMLSVSAELKMCAIAPAVLLEMAQQTEDKKLKQKLKEVGLILSAYDALVAQSYLDPLDDLQRLKHTFTEHRFFEGYHIYIDSFEGFTQQEFDLIELMLSQACEVTVSLSCDTLDNQMGAEVFARVRHTANVLMRMARQHHVQVSAPIVLEPGIRFATEDLKHLEHQIFRVEKEPLSNVPDVITLYSGETVYHEAAYIGATIRHLMMNEGYQYQDFAIIARSLDHYRGVLDVALEQYEVPYFMDTPRSVYAEPLMCLVLY
;
A
#
# COMPACT_ATOMS: atom_id res chain seq x y z
N THR A 1 -16.52 13.72 23.46
CA THR A 1 -17.79 12.95 23.62
C THR A 1 -17.74 11.69 22.76
N ARG A 2 -18.55 10.64 23.09
CA ARG A 2 -18.60 9.38 22.32
C ARG A 2 -18.90 9.56 20.83
N VAL A 3 -19.56 10.63 20.46
CA VAL A 3 -19.89 10.97 19.06
C VAL A 3 -18.61 11.40 18.29
N GLU A 4 -17.75 12.18 18.90
CA GLU A 4 -16.49 12.66 18.27
C GLU A 4 -15.53 11.53 17.96
N GLU A 5 -15.51 10.49 18.81
CA GLU A 5 -14.70 9.27 18.56
C GLU A 5 -15.32 8.38 17.47
N LEU A 6 -16.65 8.42 17.30
CA LEU A 6 -17.35 7.59 16.33
C LEU A 6 -17.19 8.10 14.88
N ILE A 7 -17.09 9.41 14.68
CA ILE A 7 -17.00 10.01 13.34
C ILE A 7 -15.80 9.49 12.54
N PRO A 8 -14.56 9.52 13.06
CA PRO A 8 -13.40 8.98 12.33
C PRO A 8 -13.54 7.50 12.00
N LEU A 9 -14.13 6.73 12.92
CA LEU A 9 -14.38 5.30 12.70
C LEU A 9 -15.39 5.07 11.58
N MET A 10 -16.47 5.83 11.54
CA MET A 10 -17.49 5.73 10.49
C MET A 10 -16.94 6.15 9.12
N LEU A 11 -16.10 7.18 9.06
CA LEU A 11 -15.42 7.60 7.84
C LEU A 11 -14.44 6.52 7.35
N SER A 12 -13.69 5.88 8.25
CA SER A 12 -12.81 4.76 7.91
C SER A 12 -13.60 3.58 7.35
N VAL A 13 -14.72 3.21 7.98
CA VAL A 13 -15.60 2.13 7.49
C VAL A 13 -16.20 2.49 6.12
N SER A 14 -16.61 3.74 5.91
CA SER A 14 -17.08 4.21 4.60
C SER A 14 -16.01 4.04 3.53
N ALA A 15 -14.78 4.48 3.81
CA ALA A 15 -13.66 4.36 2.89
C ALA A 15 -13.36 2.89 2.55
N GLU A 16 -13.34 2.01 3.54
CA GLU A 16 -13.09 0.57 3.35
C GLU A 16 -14.20 -0.07 2.48
N LEU A 17 -15.46 0.20 2.75
CA LEU A 17 -16.57 -0.30 1.94
C LEU A 17 -16.52 0.19 0.50
N LYS A 18 -16.19 1.46 0.28
CA LYS A 18 -16.03 2.02 -1.07
C LYS A 18 -14.88 1.36 -1.81
N MET A 19 -13.71 1.20 -1.19
CA MET A 19 -12.58 0.47 -1.79
C MET A 19 -12.93 -0.98 -2.15
N CYS A 20 -13.81 -1.62 -1.36
CA CYS A 20 -14.33 -2.95 -1.65
C CYS A 20 -15.50 -2.95 -2.66
N ALA A 21 -15.90 -1.79 -3.19
CA ALA A 21 -17.08 -1.61 -4.05
C ALA A 21 -18.39 -2.11 -3.41
N ILE A 22 -18.51 -1.99 -2.08
CA ILE A 22 -19.68 -2.40 -1.31
C ILE A 22 -20.57 -1.18 -1.02
N ALA A 23 -21.73 -1.12 -1.65
CA ALA A 23 -22.70 -0.06 -1.37
C ALA A 23 -23.35 -0.27 0.03
N PRO A 24 -23.70 0.80 0.76
CA PRO A 24 -24.39 0.70 2.06
C PRO A 24 -25.68 -0.12 2.02
N ALA A 25 -26.38 -0.14 0.89
CA ALA A 25 -27.57 -0.99 0.68
C ALA A 25 -27.31 -2.48 0.89
N VAL A 26 -26.12 -2.97 0.51
CA VAL A 26 -25.72 -4.38 0.70
C VAL A 26 -25.67 -4.74 2.20
N LEU A 27 -25.23 -3.81 3.05
CA LEU A 27 -25.24 -4.02 4.51
C LEU A 27 -26.67 -4.21 5.05
N LEU A 28 -27.63 -3.46 4.50
CA LEU A 28 -29.04 -3.56 4.87
C LEU A 28 -29.64 -4.90 4.42
N GLU A 29 -29.27 -5.38 3.24
CA GLU A 29 -29.67 -6.71 2.75
C GLU A 29 -29.08 -7.82 3.61
N MET A 30 -27.77 -7.77 3.90
CA MET A 30 -27.11 -8.73 4.79
C MET A 30 -27.71 -8.72 6.20
N ALA A 31 -28.14 -7.57 6.71
CA ALA A 31 -28.84 -7.47 7.98
C ALA A 31 -30.15 -8.26 7.99
N GLN A 32 -30.83 -8.42 6.85
CA GLN A 32 -32.06 -9.23 6.78
C GLN A 32 -31.77 -10.73 6.78
N GLN A 33 -30.61 -11.13 6.24
CA GLN A 33 -30.24 -12.53 6.05
C GLN A 33 -29.55 -13.14 7.29
N THR A 34 -28.96 -12.30 8.17
CA THR A 34 -28.24 -12.83 9.34
C THR A 34 -29.16 -13.15 10.51
N GLU A 35 -28.90 -14.28 11.17
CA GLU A 35 -29.60 -14.73 12.38
C GLU A 35 -29.05 -14.12 13.67
N ASP A 36 -27.76 -13.68 13.65
CA ASP A 36 -27.15 -13.01 14.79
C ASP A 36 -27.77 -11.62 15.03
N LYS A 37 -28.51 -11.50 16.13
CA LYS A 37 -29.22 -10.26 16.48
C LYS A 37 -28.30 -9.06 16.66
N LYS A 38 -27.10 -9.26 17.21
CA LYS A 38 -26.13 -8.16 17.43
C LYS A 38 -25.53 -7.70 16.10
N LEU A 39 -25.12 -8.64 15.26
CA LEU A 39 -24.60 -8.35 13.95
C LEU A 39 -25.67 -7.70 13.06
N LYS A 40 -26.89 -8.22 13.07
CA LYS A 40 -28.05 -7.66 12.39
C LYS A 40 -28.27 -6.18 12.73
N GLN A 41 -28.29 -5.86 14.02
CA GLN A 41 -28.49 -4.50 14.49
C GLN A 41 -27.33 -3.59 14.04
N LYS A 42 -26.09 -4.05 14.18
CA LYS A 42 -24.89 -3.32 13.76
C LYS A 42 -24.90 -3.02 12.26
N LEU A 43 -25.15 -4.02 11.42
CA LEU A 43 -25.22 -3.86 9.96
C LEU A 43 -26.30 -2.87 9.56
N LYS A 44 -27.48 -2.94 10.22
CA LYS A 44 -28.58 -2.01 9.96
C LYS A 44 -28.23 -0.56 10.33
N GLU A 45 -27.66 -0.35 11.52
CA GLU A 45 -27.29 1.00 11.99
C GLU A 45 -26.20 1.60 11.10
N VAL A 46 -25.12 0.86 10.83
CA VAL A 46 -24.03 1.32 9.96
C VAL A 46 -24.55 1.59 8.54
N GLY A 47 -25.32 0.65 7.98
CA GLY A 47 -25.90 0.83 6.64
C GLY A 47 -26.80 2.07 6.52
N LEU A 48 -27.63 2.35 7.52
CA LEU A 48 -28.48 3.56 7.52
C LEU A 48 -27.66 4.83 7.63
N ILE A 49 -26.66 4.88 8.53
CA ILE A 49 -25.79 6.05 8.71
C ILE A 49 -25.02 6.35 7.42
N LEU A 50 -24.40 5.34 6.82
CA LEU A 50 -23.63 5.52 5.59
C LEU A 50 -24.52 5.86 4.39
N SER A 51 -25.71 5.28 4.27
CA SER A 51 -26.67 5.67 3.22
C SER A 51 -27.08 7.13 3.33
N ALA A 52 -27.33 7.60 4.55
CA ALA A 52 -27.67 9.01 4.78
C ALA A 52 -26.47 9.94 4.50
N TYR A 53 -25.27 9.53 4.88
CA TYR A 53 -24.04 10.26 4.60
C TYR A 53 -23.81 10.40 3.09
N ASP A 54 -23.85 9.28 2.33
CA ASP A 54 -23.67 9.31 0.87
C ASP A 54 -24.73 10.18 0.17
N ALA A 55 -25.98 10.12 0.62
CA ALA A 55 -27.05 10.96 0.08
C ALA A 55 -26.82 12.45 0.34
N LEU A 56 -26.25 12.83 1.49
CA LEU A 56 -25.90 14.22 1.80
C LEU A 56 -24.69 14.70 1.00
N VAL A 57 -23.65 13.88 0.91
CA VAL A 57 -22.43 14.19 0.14
C VAL A 57 -22.77 14.38 -1.34
N ALA A 58 -23.59 13.50 -1.91
CA ALA A 58 -24.00 13.56 -3.32
C ALA A 58 -24.76 14.85 -3.71
N GLN A 59 -25.32 15.59 -2.75
CA GLN A 59 -26.03 16.83 -3.03
C GLN A 59 -25.10 18.03 -3.34
N SER A 60 -23.90 18.05 -2.78
CA SER A 60 -23.04 19.23 -2.79
C SER A 60 -21.57 18.95 -3.07
N TYR A 61 -21.15 17.71 -3.00
CA TYR A 61 -19.74 17.30 -3.08
C TYR A 61 -19.56 16.09 -3.99
N LEU A 62 -18.35 15.96 -4.53
CA LEU A 62 -17.88 14.75 -5.20
C LEU A 62 -16.89 14.07 -4.23
N ASP A 63 -17.21 12.85 -3.81
CA ASP A 63 -16.30 12.07 -2.99
C ASP A 63 -15.18 11.48 -3.89
N PRO A 64 -13.90 11.77 -3.62
CA PRO A 64 -12.80 11.20 -4.40
C PRO A 64 -12.75 9.67 -4.35
N LEU A 65 -13.28 9.04 -3.29
CA LEU A 65 -13.34 7.58 -3.17
C LEU A 65 -14.31 6.92 -4.17
N ASP A 66 -15.19 7.71 -4.79
CA ASP A 66 -16.11 7.25 -5.83
C ASP A 66 -15.58 7.50 -7.26
N ASP A 67 -14.39 8.12 -7.40
CA ASP A 67 -13.83 8.49 -8.71
C ASP A 67 -13.63 7.29 -9.62
N LEU A 68 -13.11 6.17 -9.13
CA LEU A 68 -12.90 4.98 -9.94
C LEU A 68 -14.22 4.36 -10.41
N GLN A 69 -15.28 4.41 -9.61
CA GLN A 69 -16.61 3.95 -10.02
C GLN A 69 -17.21 4.87 -11.11
N ARG A 70 -17.06 6.18 -10.96
CA ARG A 70 -17.49 7.15 -11.97
C ARG A 70 -16.73 6.97 -13.28
N LEU A 71 -15.40 6.77 -13.19
CA LEU A 71 -14.56 6.47 -14.35
C LEU A 71 -15.00 5.17 -15.04
N LYS A 72 -15.24 4.11 -14.29
CA LYS A 72 -15.72 2.83 -14.82
C LYS A 72 -17.00 3.03 -15.66
N HIS A 73 -17.97 3.76 -15.13
CA HIS A 73 -19.23 4.05 -15.84
C HIS A 73 -18.96 4.79 -17.15
N THR A 74 -18.22 5.90 -17.09
CA THR A 74 -17.90 6.72 -18.26
C THR A 74 -17.13 5.93 -19.32
N PHE A 75 -16.11 5.16 -18.91
CA PHE A 75 -15.26 4.41 -19.82
C PHE A 75 -15.95 3.17 -20.42
N THR A 76 -16.96 2.64 -19.72
CA THR A 76 -17.82 1.59 -20.30
C THR A 76 -18.63 2.13 -21.46
N GLU A 77 -19.26 3.28 -21.31
CA GLU A 77 -20.08 3.89 -22.36
C GLU A 77 -19.27 4.32 -23.58
N HIS A 78 -18.07 4.84 -23.36
CA HIS A 78 -17.25 5.42 -24.42
C HIS A 78 -16.15 4.49 -24.98
N ARG A 79 -16.03 3.24 -24.47
CA ARG A 79 -14.97 2.30 -24.85
C ARG A 79 -13.59 2.97 -24.86
N PHE A 80 -13.27 3.65 -23.77
CA PHE A 80 -12.11 4.53 -23.66
C PHE A 80 -10.78 3.81 -23.94
N PHE A 81 -10.65 2.54 -23.56
CA PHE A 81 -9.41 1.78 -23.72
C PHE A 81 -9.23 1.10 -25.09
N GLU A 82 -10.16 1.29 -26.02
CA GLU A 82 -10.05 0.70 -27.36
C GLU A 82 -8.83 1.22 -28.11
N GLY A 83 -7.98 0.32 -28.60
CA GLY A 83 -6.75 0.64 -29.32
C GLY A 83 -5.53 0.92 -28.43
N TYR A 84 -5.66 0.87 -27.09
CA TYR A 84 -4.55 1.12 -26.18
C TYR A 84 -3.79 -0.16 -25.82
N HIS A 85 -2.47 -0.01 -25.60
CA HIS A 85 -1.62 -0.93 -24.85
C HIS A 85 -1.44 -0.37 -23.46
N ILE A 86 -1.79 -1.13 -22.44
CA ILE A 86 -1.83 -0.67 -21.04
C ILE A 86 -0.75 -1.39 -20.26
N TYR A 87 0.03 -0.62 -19.50
CA TYR A 87 1.08 -1.12 -18.61
C TYR A 87 0.76 -0.72 -17.18
N ILE A 88 0.68 -1.71 -16.30
CA ILE A 88 0.40 -1.53 -14.86
C ILE A 88 1.63 -2.01 -14.12
N ASP A 89 2.29 -1.11 -13.40
CA ASP A 89 3.56 -1.38 -12.74
C ASP A 89 3.57 -0.95 -11.28
N SER A 90 4.39 -1.61 -10.46
CA SER A 90 4.62 -1.29 -9.05
C SER A 90 3.43 -1.50 -8.12
N PHE A 91 2.52 -2.43 -8.44
CA PHE A 91 1.42 -2.82 -7.57
C PHE A 91 1.67 -4.18 -6.92
N GLU A 92 1.37 -4.30 -5.62
CA GLU A 92 1.36 -5.58 -4.90
C GLU A 92 -0.03 -6.23 -4.89
N GLY A 93 -1.06 -5.41 -5.03
CA GLY A 93 -2.46 -5.83 -5.05
C GLY A 93 -3.36 -4.68 -5.45
N PHE A 94 -4.62 -4.98 -5.67
CA PHE A 94 -5.62 -4.03 -6.10
C PHE A 94 -6.83 -4.06 -5.17
N THR A 95 -7.47 -2.92 -5.00
CA THR A 95 -8.81 -2.82 -4.41
C THR A 95 -9.84 -3.39 -5.38
N GLN A 96 -11.06 -3.65 -4.93
CA GLN A 96 -12.11 -4.13 -5.83
C GLN A 96 -12.45 -3.11 -6.92
N GLN A 97 -12.45 -1.82 -6.61
CA GLN A 97 -12.67 -0.77 -7.60
C GLN A 97 -11.60 -0.75 -8.69
N GLU A 98 -10.34 -0.98 -8.32
CA GLU A 98 -9.22 -1.08 -9.27
C GLU A 98 -9.34 -2.35 -10.11
N PHE A 99 -9.70 -3.50 -9.51
CA PHE A 99 -9.99 -4.71 -10.27
C PHE A 99 -11.12 -4.51 -11.27
N ASP A 100 -12.18 -3.83 -10.89
CA ASP A 100 -13.31 -3.51 -11.77
C ASP A 100 -12.88 -2.67 -12.98
N LEU A 101 -11.93 -1.75 -12.77
CA LEU A 101 -11.36 -0.95 -13.86
C LEU A 101 -10.43 -1.79 -14.75
N ILE A 102 -9.60 -2.67 -14.15
CA ILE A 102 -8.73 -3.61 -14.89
C ILE A 102 -9.59 -4.57 -15.73
N GLU A 103 -10.71 -5.04 -15.20
CA GLU A 103 -11.66 -5.86 -15.96
C GLU A 103 -12.15 -5.15 -17.23
N LEU A 104 -12.45 -3.86 -17.10
CA LEU A 104 -12.82 -3.04 -18.25
C LEU A 104 -11.66 -2.89 -19.24
N MET A 105 -10.43 -2.67 -18.76
CA MET A 105 -9.23 -2.64 -19.59
C MET A 105 -9.05 -3.95 -20.37
N LEU A 106 -9.17 -5.09 -19.69
CA LEU A 106 -9.08 -6.43 -20.32
C LEU A 106 -10.12 -6.64 -21.41
N SER A 107 -11.30 -6.05 -21.29
CA SER A 107 -12.38 -6.19 -22.27
C SER A 107 -12.27 -5.25 -23.48
N GLN A 108 -11.50 -4.18 -23.41
CA GLN A 108 -11.44 -3.12 -24.40
C GLN A 108 -10.07 -2.91 -25.04
N ALA A 109 -8.99 -3.05 -24.27
CA ALA A 109 -7.64 -2.75 -24.72
C ALA A 109 -7.10 -3.79 -25.70
N CYS A 110 -6.12 -3.39 -26.51
CA CYS A 110 -5.37 -4.31 -27.37
C CYS A 110 -4.51 -5.27 -26.54
N GLU A 111 -3.89 -4.78 -25.48
CA GLU A 111 -3.01 -5.53 -24.61
C GLU A 111 -2.98 -4.90 -23.22
N VAL A 112 -2.91 -5.73 -22.18
CA VAL A 112 -2.69 -5.29 -20.79
C VAL A 112 -1.51 -6.07 -20.23
N THR A 113 -0.45 -5.36 -19.87
CA THR A 113 0.75 -5.91 -19.24
C THR A 113 0.80 -5.49 -17.80
N VAL A 114 0.93 -6.46 -16.88
CA VAL A 114 1.01 -6.20 -15.44
C VAL A 114 2.33 -6.73 -14.91
N SER A 115 3.15 -5.87 -14.30
CA SER A 115 4.35 -6.29 -13.56
C SER A 115 4.04 -6.56 -12.11
N LEU A 116 4.56 -7.64 -11.56
CA LEU A 116 4.35 -8.06 -10.20
C LEU A 116 5.69 -8.50 -9.57
N SER A 117 6.01 -7.98 -8.39
CA SER A 117 7.21 -8.39 -7.65
C SER A 117 6.92 -9.60 -6.78
N CYS A 118 7.30 -10.80 -7.26
CA CYS A 118 7.19 -12.05 -6.51
C CYS A 118 8.30 -13.02 -6.87
N ASP A 119 8.48 -14.02 -6.03
CA ASP A 119 9.47 -15.09 -6.22
C ASP A 119 9.04 -16.11 -7.28
N THR A 120 7.77 -16.47 -7.28
CA THR A 120 7.15 -17.40 -8.23
C THR A 120 5.65 -17.16 -8.29
N LEU A 121 5.02 -17.59 -9.39
CA LEU A 121 3.56 -17.63 -9.51
C LEU A 121 2.96 -18.95 -8.99
N ASP A 122 3.78 -19.92 -8.61
CA ASP A 122 3.34 -21.18 -8.01
C ASP A 122 2.96 -20.99 -6.55
N ASN A 123 1.69 -21.25 -6.21
CA ASN A 123 1.17 -21.08 -4.86
C ASN A 123 1.75 -22.07 -3.85
N GLN A 124 2.28 -23.20 -4.29
CA GLN A 124 2.80 -24.25 -3.40
C GLN A 124 4.28 -24.04 -3.07
N MET A 125 5.03 -23.40 -3.96
CA MET A 125 6.48 -23.24 -3.85
C MET A 125 6.94 -21.87 -3.37
N GLY A 126 6.05 -20.87 -3.39
CA GLY A 126 6.43 -19.49 -3.11
C GLY A 126 6.47 -19.15 -1.61
N ALA A 127 7.35 -18.22 -1.23
CA ALA A 127 7.42 -17.71 0.13
C ALA A 127 6.13 -16.99 0.54
N GLU A 128 5.75 -17.11 1.82
CA GLU A 128 4.49 -16.56 2.34
C GLU A 128 4.39 -15.03 2.18
N VAL A 129 5.50 -14.33 2.27
CA VAL A 129 5.56 -12.87 2.08
C VAL A 129 5.00 -12.41 0.72
N PHE A 130 5.09 -13.24 -0.31
CA PHE A 130 4.55 -12.97 -1.65
C PHE A 130 3.15 -13.55 -1.89
N ALA A 131 2.52 -14.16 -0.90
CA ALA A 131 1.20 -14.79 -1.04
C ALA A 131 0.15 -13.81 -1.56
N ARG A 132 0.18 -12.55 -1.11
CA ARG A 132 -0.71 -11.50 -1.58
C ARG A 132 -0.54 -11.20 -3.07
N VAL A 133 0.70 -11.09 -3.53
CA VAL A 133 1.01 -10.82 -4.94
C VAL A 133 0.60 -11.99 -5.83
N ARG A 134 0.88 -13.24 -5.39
CA ARG A 134 0.40 -14.45 -6.08
C ARG A 134 -1.13 -14.52 -6.15
N HIS A 135 -1.81 -14.13 -5.07
CA HIS A 135 -3.28 -14.03 -5.09
C HIS A 135 -3.74 -13.02 -6.15
N THR A 136 -3.13 -11.85 -6.22
CA THR A 136 -3.40 -10.83 -7.25
C THR A 136 -3.21 -11.39 -8.66
N ALA A 137 -2.10 -12.07 -8.93
CA ALA A 137 -1.86 -12.73 -10.21
C ALA A 137 -2.96 -13.74 -10.56
N ASN A 138 -3.38 -14.56 -9.60
CA ASN A 138 -4.46 -15.54 -9.79
C ASN A 138 -5.82 -14.90 -10.08
N VAL A 139 -6.12 -13.76 -9.43
CA VAL A 139 -7.34 -12.99 -9.72
C VAL A 139 -7.30 -12.47 -11.15
N LEU A 140 -6.19 -11.83 -11.56
CA LEU A 140 -6.01 -11.30 -12.91
C LEU A 140 -6.12 -12.40 -13.98
N MET A 141 -5.47 -13.55 -13.77
CA MET A 141 -5.57 -14.71 -14.68
C MET A 141 -7.00 -15.25 -14.78
N ARG A 142 -7.76 -15.25 -13.68
CA ARG A 142 -9.17 -15.66 -13.66
C ARG A 142 -10.03 -14.68 -14.46
N MET A 143 -9.84 -13.38 -14.25
CA MET A 143 -10.54 -12.32 -14.98
C MET A 143 -10.27 -12.42 -16.49
N ALA A 144 -9.02 -12.60 -16.89
CA ALA A 144 -8.65 -12.79 -18.30
C ALA A 144 -9.37 -13.99 -18.93
N ARG A 145 -9.45 -15.11 -18.20
CA ARG A 145 -10.20 -16.30 -18.67
C ARG A 145 -11.70 -16.03 -18.80
N GLN A 146 -12.30 -15.33 -17.85
CA GLN A 146 -13.73 -14.96 -17.88
C GLN A 146 -14.07 -14.10 -19.10
N HIS A 147 -13.16 -13.23 -19.50
CA HIS A 147 -13.31 -12.36 -20.66
C HIS A 147 -12.73 -12.96 -21.95
N HIS A 148 -12.34 -14.25 -21.94
CA HIS A 148 -11.74 -14.93 -23.09
C HIS A 148 -10.49 -14.25 -23.65
N VAL A 149 -9.74 -13.53 -22.79
CA VAL A 149 -8.47 -12.89 -23.14
C VAL A 149 -7.36 -13.92 -23.10
N GLN A 150 -6.55 -13.97 -24.16
CA GLN A 150 -5.38 -14.84 -24.19
C GLN A 150 -4.30 -14.32 -23.24
N VAL A 151 -3.82 -15.19 -22.35
CA VAL A 151 -2.72 -14.88 -21.44
C VAL A 151 -1.43 -15.45 -22.01
N SER A 152 -0.43 -14.58 -22.24
CA SER A 152 0.90 -14.97 -22.67
C SER A 152 1.67 -15.66 -21.54
N ALA A 153 2.73 -16.40 -21.88
CA ALA A 153 3.65 -16.92 -20.86
C ALA A 153 4.27 -15.77 -20.07
N PRO A 154 4.39 -15.91 -18.75
CA PRO A 154 4.98 -14.85 -17.93
C PRO A 154 6.44 -14.62 -18.30
N ILE A 155 6.85 -13.37 -18.37
CA ILE A 155 8.25 -12.97 -18.52
C ILE A 155 8.84 -12.85 -17.12
N VAL A 156 9.83 -13.68 -16.83
CA VAL A 156 10.55 -13.63 -15.56
C VAL A 156 11.82 -12.81 -15.79
N LEU A 157 11.95 -11.72 -15.04
CA LEU A 157 13.16 -10.90 -15.07
C LEU A 157 14.26 -11.57 -14.25
N GLU A 158 15.50 -11.47 -14.71
CA GLU A 158 16.63 -12.04 -13.99
C GLU A 158 16.82 -11.36 -12.62
N PRO A 159 16.97 -12.13 -11.54
CA PRO A 159 17.23 -11.57 -10.21
C PRO A 159 18.60 -10.88 -10.17
N GLY A 160 18.74 -9.89 -9.31
CA GLY A 160 20.03 -9.30 -8.96
C GLY A 160 20.59 -8.24 -9.91
N ILE A 161 19.95 -7.91 -11.03
CA ILE A 161 20.40 -6.81 -11.91
C ILE A 161 20.45 -5.48 -11.15
N ARG A 162 19.55 -5.30 -10.19
CA ARG A 162 19.43 -4.07 -9.38
C ARG A 162 20.60 -3.87 -8.41
N PHE A 163 21.25 -4.95 -7.98
CA PHE A 163 22.27 -4.90 -6.94
C PHE A 163 23.68 -4.92 -7.53
N ALA A 164 24.51 -3.95 -7.13
CA ALA A 164 25.88 -3.84 -7.62
C ALA A 164 26.84 -4.86 -6.98
N THR A 165 26.54 -5.34 -5.77
CA THR A 165 27.42 -6.22 -5.00
C THR A 165 26.82 -7.62 -4.85
N GLU A 166 27.70 -8.63 -4.76
CA GLU A 166 27.29 -10.03 -4.57
C GLU A 166 26.62 -10.26 -3.21
N ASP A 167 27.00 -9.50 -2.18
CA ASP A 167 26.42 -9.58 -0.84
C ASP A 167 24.92 -9.22 -0.87
N LEU A 168 24.56 -8.13 -1.56
CA LEU A 168 23.17 -7.69 -1.69
C LEU A 168 22.36 -8.63 -2.57
N LYS A 169 22.95 -9.17 -3.64
CA LYS A 169 22.31 -10.20 -4.48
C LYS A 169 22.03 -11.45 -3.68
N HIS A 170 23.00 -11.89 -2.86
CA HIS A 170 22.84 -13.05 -2.01
C HIS A 170 21.77 -12.84 -0.95
N LEU A 171 21.76 -11.66 -0.30
CA LEU A 171 20.75 -11.31 0.68
C LEU A 171 19.34 -11.33 0.06
N GLU A 172 19.15 -10.68 -1.08
CA GLU A 172 17.87 -10.66 -1.80
C GLU A 172 17.40 -12.08 -2.13
N HIS A 173 18.30 -12.91 -2.64
CA HIS A 173 17.97 -14.26 -3.04
C HIS A 173 17.62 -15.18 -1.85
N GLN A 174 18.22 -14.95 -0.68
CA GLN A 174 18.12 -15.86 0.47
C GLN A 174 17.13 -15.40 1.55
N ILE A 175 16.82 -14.10 1.64
CA ILE A 175 16.11 -13.53 2.80
C ILE A 175 14.75 -14.19 3.07
N PHE A 176 14.04 -14.59 2.02
CA PHE A 176 12.70 -15.19 2.10
C PHE A 176 12.69 -16.71 1.86
N ARG A 177 13.85 -17.35 1.65
CA ARG A 177 13.91 -18.80 1.50
C ARG A 177 13.79 -19.51 2.85
N VAL A 178 13.16 -20.68 2.86
CA VAL A 178 13.07 -21.55 4.04
C VAL A 178 14.43 -22.15 4.35
N GLU A 179 15.06 -22.75 3.34
CA GLU A 179 16.43 -23.25 3.44
C GLU A 179 17.37 -22.15 2.97
N LYS A 180 18.21 -21.67 3.89
CA LYS A 180 19.13 -20.54 3.65
C LYS A 180 20.54 -21.06 3.47
N GLU A 181 21.18 -20.59 2.43
CA GLU A 181 22.59 -20.80 2.21
C GLU A 181 23.37 -19.61 2.79
N PRO A 182 24.26 -19.83 3.78
CA PRO A 182 25.04 -18.74 4.36
C PRO A 182 26.05 -18.22 3.33
N LEU A 183 26.30 -16.90 3.38
CA LEU A 183 27.37 -16.30 2.60
C LEU A 183 28.72 -16.82 3.09
N SER A 184 29.62 -17.18 2.17
CA SER A 184 30.91 -17.74 2.52
C SER A 184 31.89 -16.75 3.13
N ASN A 185 31.73 -15.47 2.81
CA ASN A 185 32.59 -14.37 3.24
C ASN A 185 31.83 -13.40 4.14
N VAL A 186 32.54 -12.61 4.94
CA VAL A 186 31.96 -11.50 5.69
C VAL A 186 31.52 -10.44 4.70
N PRO A 187 30.25 -9.97 4.76
CA PRO A 187 29.78 -8.96 3.84
C PRO A 187 30.45 -7.60 4.11
N ASP A 188 30.85 -6.92 3.06
CA ASP A 188 31.50 -5.61 3.17
C ASP A 188 30.48 -4.45 3.20
N VAL A 189 29.29 -4.65 2.60
CA VAL A 189 28.30 -3.58 2.40
C VAL A 189 27.07 -3.71 3.31
N ILE A 190 27.02 -4.73 4.16
CA ILE A 190 25.91 -4.96 5.08
C ILE A 190 26.40 -4.80 6.53
N THR A 191 25.86 -3.83 7.23
CA THR A 191 26.16 -3.61 8.65
C THR A 191 24.93 -3.87 9.49
N LEU A 192 25.06 -4.67 10.55
CA LEU A 192 24.04 -4.87 11.56
C LEU A 192 24.43 -4.12 12.83
N TYR A 193 23.57 -3.22 13.27
CA TYR A 193 23.71 -2.47 14.50
C TYR A 193 22.51 -2.69 15.42
N SER A 194 22.76 -2.82 16.72
CA SER A 194 21.71 -2.88 17.74
C SER A 194 22.01 -1.86 18.83
N GLY A 195 21.16 -0.86 18.96
CA GLY A 195 21.24 0.14 20.02
C GLY A 195 20.55 -0.36 21.29
N GLU A 196 21.01 0.08 22.46
CA GLU A 196 20.33 -0.18 23.73
C GLU A 196 18.98 0.53 23.85
N THR A 197 18.84 1.64 23.12
CA THR A 197 17.63 2.47 23.07
C THR A 197 17.42 3.02 21.67
N VAL A 198 16.21 3.47 21.37
CA VAL A 198 15.88 4.16 20.11
C VAL A 198 16.72 5.42 19.88
N TYR A 199 17.20 6.06 20.96
CA TYR A 199 18.10 7.22 20.87
C TYR A 199 19.48 6.82 20.38
N HIS A 200 20.02 5.68 20.81
CA HIS A 200 21.29 5.15 20.31
C HIS A 200 21.19 4.72 18.85
N GLU A 201 20.07 4.13 18.44
CA GLU A 201 19.82 3.80 17.03
C GLU A 201 19.77 5.06 16.17
N ALA A 202 19.00 6.07 16.57
CA ALA A 202 18.88 7.32 15.83
C ALA A 202 20.22 8.07 15.74
N ALA A 203 20.98 8.13 16.84
CA ALA A 203 22.31 8.73 16.86
C ALA A 203 23.28 7.98 15.93
N TYR A 204 23.26 6.65 15.95
CA TYR A 204 24.08 5.84 15.04
C TYR A 204 23.75 6.09 13.58
N ILE A 205 22.46 6.18 13.23
CA ILE A 205 21.99 6.49 11.87
C ILE A 205 22.53 7.87 11.42
N GLY A 206 22.33 8.91 12.23
CA GLY A 206 22.80 10.26 11.93
C GLY A 206 24.33 10.32 11.75
N ALA A 207 25.07 9.71 12.68
CA ALA A 207 26.53 9.63 12.60
C ALA A 207 27.02 8.86 11.36
N THR A 208 26.37 7.74 11.03
CA THR A 208 26.73 6.93 9.86
C THR A 208 26.51 7.68 8.55
N ILE A 209 25.34 8.32 8.39
CA ILE A 209 25.06 9.13 7.20
C ILE A 209 26.10 10.24 7.07
N ARG A 210 26.39 10.96 8.17
CA ARG A 210 27.38 12.03 8.15
C ARG A 210 28.79 11.51 7.79
N HIS A 211 29.17 10.36 8.33
CA HIS A 211 30.45 9.71 8.02
C HIS A 211 30.57 9.33 6.53
N LEU A 212 29.58 8.68 5.97
CA LEU A 212 29.56 8.25 4.57
C LEU A 212 29.62 9.43 3.61
N MET A 213 28.91 10.50 3.92
CA MET A 213 28.97 11.73 3.13
C MET A 213 30.34 12.40 3.14
N MET A 214 30.95 12.48 4.33
CA MET A 214 32.25 13.19 4.46
C MET A 214 33.42 12.39 3.90
N ASN A 215 33.38 11.06 4.00
CA ASN A 215 34.53 10.21 3.71
C ASN A 215 34.39 9.39 2.43
N GLU A 216 33.16 9.09 1.98
CA GLU A 216 32.92 8.18 0.86
C GLU A 216 32.19 8.83 -0.32
N GLY A 217 31.90 10.13 -0.24
CA GLY A 217 31.38 10.92 -1.35
C GLY A 217 29.87 10.73 -1.64
N TYR A 218 29.14 10.08 -0.73
CA TYR A 218 27.68 9.98 -0.85
C TYR A 218 27.00 11.36 -0.75
N GLN A 219 25.83 11.50 -1.35
CA GLN A 219 24.98 12.67 -1.25
C GLN A 219 23.74 12.36 -0.40
N TYR A 220 23.09 13.38 0.19
CA TYR A 220 21.91 13.18 1.05
C TYR A 220 20.77 12.43 0.35
N GLN A 221 20.60 12.61 -0.95
CA GLN A 221 19.61 11.92 -1.76
C GLN A 221 19.88 10.41 -1.94
N ASP A 222 21.07 9.93 -1.61
CA ASP A 222 21.45 8.52 -1.75
C ASP A 222 21.00 7.69 -0.53
N PHE A 223 20.50 8.36 0.53
CA PHE A 223 20.08 7.69 1.75
C PHE A 223 18.55 7.59 1.88
N ALA A 224 18.11 6.44 2.35
CA ALA A 224 16.73 6.22 2.77
C ALA A 224 16.70 5.54 4.14
N ILE A 225 15.88 6.06 5.05
CA ILE A 225 15.63 5.44 6.36
C ILE A 225 14.24 4.81 6.30
N ILE A 226 14.17 3.51 6.49
CA ILE A 226 12.93 2.74 6.39
C ILE A 226 12.62 2.12 7.74
N ALA A 227 11.41 2.34 8.26
CA ALA A 227 10.90 1.72 9.47
C ALA A 227 9.48 1.22 9.25
N ARG A 228 9.07 0.19 9.99
CA ARG A 228 7.69 -0.32 9.95
C ARG A 228 6.67 0.73 10.39
N SER A 229 7.04 1.55 11.39
CA SER A 229 6.29 2.72 11.84
C SER A 229 7.29 3.78 12.30
N LEU A 230 7.14 4.99 11.77
CA LEU A 230 7.93 6.14 12.18
C LEU A 230 7.43 6.77 13.50
N ASP A 231 6.26 6.37 13.99
CA ASP A 231 5.69 6.94 15.22
C ASP A 231 6.58 6.71 16.45
N HIS A 232 7.26 5.56 16.52
CA HIS A 232 8.18 5.25 17.60
C HIS A 232 9.47 6.08 17.58
N TYR A 233 9.80 6.66 16.44
CA TYR A 233 11.00 7.48 16.23
C TYR A 233 10.69 8.98 16.20
N ARG A 234 9.43 9.36 16.33
CA ARG A 234 9.02 10.77 16.34
C ARG A 234 9.59 11.50 17.55
N GLY A 235 10.22 12.66 17.34
CA GLY A 235 10.93 13.41 18.38
C GLY A 235 12.27 12.80 18.81
N VAL A 236 12.73 11.75 18.13
CA VAL A 236 14.01 11.09 18.39
C VAL A 236 14.88 11.13 17.15
N LEU A 237 14.37 10.61 16.02
CA LEU A 237 15.12 10.54 14.76
C LEU A 237 15.32 11.94 14.16
N ASP A 238 14.28 12.76 14.14
CA ASP A 238 14.34 14.15 13.71
C ASP A 238 15.38 14.95 14.49
N VAL A 239 15.36 14.86 15.82
CA VAL A 239 16.36 15.52 16.69
C VAL A 239 17.78 15.00 16.43
N ALA A 240 17.95 13.69 16.27
CA ALA A 240 19.25 13.11 15.98
C ALA A 240 19.78 13.56 14.60
N LEU A 241 18.93 13.56 13.56
CA LEU A 241 19.34 14.03 12.22
C LEU A 241 19.72 15.52 12.24
N GLU A 242 18.97 16.36 12.95
CA GLU A 242 19.32 17.79 13.15
C GLU A 242 20.66 17.96 13.87
N GLN A 243 20.90 17.15 14.92
CA GLN A 243 22.17 17.19 15.68
C GLN A 243 23.38 16.86 14.81
N TYR A 244 23.22 15.94 13.85
CA TYR A 244 24.27 15.57 12.89
C TYR A 244 24.25 16.41 11.59
N GLU A 245 23.43 17.45 11.55
CA GLU A 245 23.28 18.35 10.38
C GLU A 245 22.90 17.58 9.09
N VAL A 246 22.08 16.54 9.23
CA VAL A 246 21.55 15.76 8.11
C VAL A 246 20.18 16.31 7.73
N PRO A 247 20.02 16.94 6.55
CA PRO A 247 18.70 17.34 6.07
C PRO A 247 17.86 16.12 5.76
N TYR A 248 16.58 16.15 6.17
CA TYR A 248 15.70 15.02 6.00
C TYR A 248 14.29 15.45 5.57
N PHE A 249 13.57 14.53 4.95
CA PHE A 249 12.12 14.56 4.77
C PHE A 249 11.52 13.34 5.48
N MET A 250 10.57 13.58 6.37
CA MET A 250 9.88 12.52 7.11
C MET A 250 8.41 12.49 6.69
N ASP A 251 8.02 11.42 6.00
CA ASP A 251 6.65 11.23 5.53
C ASP A 251 5.76 10.75 6.70
N THR A 252 5.41 11.68 7.57
CA THR A 252 4.50 11.43 8.71
C THR A 252 3.37 12.46 8.68
N PRO A 253 2.10 12.02 8.55
CA PRO A 253 0.96 12.91 8.67
C PRO A 253 0.95 13.59 10.04
N ARG A 254 0.86 14.92 10.07
CA ARG A 254 0.67 15.68 11.31
C ARG A 254 -0.79 16.07 11.42
N SER A 255 -1.36 15.84 12.61
CA SER A 255 -2.70 16.34 12.89
C SER A 255 -2.67 17.87 13.02
N VAL A 256 -3.39 18.54 12.15
CA VAL A 256 -3.53 20.01 12.18
C VAL A 256 -4.14 20.47 13.52
N TYR A 257 -4.97 19.64 14.15
CA TYR A 257 -5.60 19.94 15.43
C TYR A 257 -4.62 19.98 16.61
N ALA A 258 -3.42 19.44 16.45
CA ALA A 258 -2.36 19.51 17.47
C ALA A 258 -1.50 20.80 17.36
N GLU A 259 -1.69 21.59 16.30
CA GLU A 259 -0.94 22.84 16.11
C GLU A 259 -1.48 23.93 17.03
N PRO A 260 -0.59 24.72 17.70
CA PRO A 260 -0.99 25.73 18.68
C PRO A 260 -2.02 26.73 18.15
N LEU A 261 -1.89 27.14 16.88
CA LEU A 261 -2.85 28.07 16.25
C LEU A 261 -4.24 27.44 16.11
N MET A 262 -4.32 26.17 15.74
CA MET A 262 -5.60 25.46 15.63
C MET A 262 -6.21 25.21 17.00
N CYS A 263 -5.41 24.91 18.01
CA CYS A 263 -5.87 24.84 19.40
C CYS A 263 -6.51 26.17 19.83
N LEU A 264 -5.90 27.31 19.48
CA LEU A 264 -6.44 28.64 19.82
C LEU A 264 -7.79 28.94 19.12
N VAL A 265 -7.98 28.42 17.91
CA VAL A 265 -9.23 28.64 17.13
C VAL A 265 -10.36 27.73 17.64
N LEU A 266 -10.03 26.56 18.18
CA LEU A 266 -11.01 25.57 18.65
C LEU A 266 -11.44 25.75 20.12
N TYR A 267 -10.69 26.53 20.91
CA TYR A 267 -11.00 26.90 22.31
C TYR A 267 -11.39 28.36 22.41
#